data_7ffb2a1471ce568f276afc0d83a84336
#
_entry.id   7ffb2a1471ce568f276afc0d83a84336
#
_cell.length_a   1.000
_cell.length_b   1.000
_cell.length_c   1.000
_cell.angle_alpha   90.00
_cell.angle_beta   90.00
_cell.angle_gamma   90.00
#
_symmetry.space_group_name_H-M   'P 1'
#
loop_
_entity.id
_entity.type
_entity.pdbx_description
1 polymer ?
#
loop_
_entity_poly.entity_id
_entity_poly.type
_entity_poly.pdbx_seq_one_letter_code
_entity_poly.pdbx_strand_id
1 'polypeptide(L)'
;PSVKITSNTYEPRIVVEGLLIPGHPVTGIRVTRNFTADLDLNLTPIVIGDAEVNIVDDVSGTSFPLTFHTGQDLSTNYYEHIGEDLTIEPGRTYTLEVSAQIDGRQLFTRATTTVPAAGFRIASISHDLLSYRPRGEDGEFVDVKVQIERSPGTTFYLLTAVAMDASVESF
;
A
#
# COMPACT_ATOMS: atom_id res chain seq x y z
N PRO A 1 27.15 30.62 -8.69
CA PRO A 1 26.06 31.03 -7.82
C PRO A 1 25.57 29.83 -7.04
N SER A 2 25.79 29.82 -5.70
CA SER A 2 25.25 28.80 -4.83
C SER A 2 23.79 29.15 -4.54
N VAL A 3 22.88 28.27 -4.90
CA VAL A 3 21.48 28.37 -4.52
C VAL A 3 21.39 28.01 -3.03
N LYS A 4 21.07 28.98 -2.20
CA LYS A 4 20.76 28.74 -0.80
C LYS A 4 19.34 28.18 -0.72
N ILE A 5 19.21 26.87 -0.54
CA ILE A 5 17.91 26.26 -0.21
C ILE A 5 17.66 26.60 1.26
N THR A 6 16.78 27.56 1.50
CA THR A 6 16.20 27.78 2.84
C THR A 6 15.24 26.64 3.10
N SER A 7 15.60 25.67 3.95
CA SER A 7 14.67 24.66 4.40
C SER A 7 13.49 25.34 5.12
N ASN A 8 12.26 25.05 4.69
CA ASN A 8 11.09 25.31 5.50
C ASN A 8 11.30 24.65 6.87
N THR A 9 10.80 25.27 7.91
CA THR A 9 10.87 24.73 9.27
C THR A 9 10.33 23.29 9.26
N TYR A 10 11.18 22.30 9.57
CA TYR A 10 10.77 20.91 9.64
C TYR A 10 9.76 20.72 10.78
N GLU A 11 8.65 20.11 10.46
CA GLU A 11 7.66 19.65 11.44
C GLU A 11 7.52 18.13 11.29
N PRO A 12 7.70 17.36 12.38
CA PRO A 12 7.53 15.91 12.31
C PRO A 12 6.07 15.56 11.99
N ARG A 13 5.89 14.59 11.10
CA ARG A 13 4.58 14.08 10.69
C ARG A 13 4.63 12.56 10.54
N ILE A 14 3.52 11.92 10.86
CA ILE A 14 3.29 10.51 10.55
C ILE A 14 2.89 10.42 9.07
N VAL A 15 3.50 9.47 8.36
CA VAL A 15 3.15 9.10 6.99
C VAL A 15 2.69 7.64 7.01
N VAL A 16 1.52 7.38 6.45
CA VAL A 16 0.94 6.03 6.42
C VAL A 16 0.71 5.61 4.98
N GLU A 17 1.07 4.37 4.69
CA GLU A 17 0.84 3.71 3.41
C GLU A 17 0.25 2.32 3.68
N GLY A 18 -0.77 1.93 2.89
CA GLY A 18 -1.37 0.61 3.01
C GLY A 18 -2.56 0.43 2.09
N LEU A 19 -2.96 -0.82 1.92
CA LEU A 19 -4.11 -1.21 1.11
C LEU A 19 -5.03 -2.12 1.93
N LEU A 20 -6.34 -1.89 1.81
CA LEU A 20 -7.37 -2.80 2.32
C LEU A 20 -7.89 -3.65 1.16
N ILE A 21 -7.68 -4.96 1.25
CA ILE A 21 -8.05 -5.90 0.19
C ILE A 21 -9.30 -6.68 0.62
N PRO A 22 -10.41 -6.59 -0.12
CA PRO A 22 -11.65 -7.29 0.21
C PRO A 22 -11.42 -8.80 0.34
N GLY A 23 -11.98 -9.42 1.39
CA GLY A 23 -11.86 -10.85 1.68
C GLY A 23 -10.54 -11.26 2.35
N HIS A 24 -9.66 -10.31 2.64
CA HIS A 24 -8.37 -10.57 3.28
C HIS A 24 -8.28 -9.90 4.65
N PRO A 25 -7.41 -10.40 5.55
CA PRO A 25 -7.05 -9.69 6.78
C PRO A 25 -6.27 -8.41 6.46
N VAL A 26 -6.19 -7.52 7.43
CA VAL A 26 -5.38 -6.30 7.31
C VAL A 26 -3.92 -6.61 7.51
N THR A 27 -3.11 -6.35 6.49
CA THR A 27 -1.66 -6.53 6.53
C THR A 27 -0.98 -5.48 5.66
N GLY A 28 0.35 -5.32 5.81
CA GLY A 28 1.14 -4.44 4.95
C GLY A 28 0.94 -2.95 5.22
N ILE A 29 0.38 -2.55 6.36
CA ILE A 29 0.26 -1.14 6.73
C ILE A 29 1.62 -0.63 7.19
N ARG A 30 2.19 0.34 6.48
CA ARG A 30 3.48 0.94 6.80
C ARG A 30 3.29 2.29 7.46
N VAL A 31 3.97 2.47 8.59
CA VAL A 31 3.99 3.72 9.32
C VAL A 31 5.41 4.25 9.32
N THR A 32 5.57 5.45 8.76
CA THR A 32 6.87 6.11 8.65
C THR A 32 6.78 7.55 9.11
N ARG A 33 7.92 8.21 9.25
CA ARG A 33 8.00 9.65 9.50
C ARG A 33 8.43 10.39 8.24
N ASN A 34 8.02 11.64 8.11
CA ASN A 34 8.65 12.54 7.15
C ASN A 34 10.07 12.90 7.61
N PHE A 35 10.90 13.38 6.71
CA PHE A 35 12.27 13.79 6.97
C PHE A 35 12.69 14.98 6.10
N THR A 36 13.75 15.64 6.51
CA THR A 36 14.39 16.72 5.74
C THR A 36 15.37 16.12 4.72
N ALA A 37 15.65 16.86 3.65
CA ALA A 37 16.55 16.40 2.58
C ALA A 37 18.02 16.22 3.04
N ASP A 38 18.38 16.77 4.18
CA ASP A 38 19.70 16.69 4.82
C ASP A 38 19.80 15.63 5.92
N LEU A 39 18.73 14.85 6.14
CA LEU A 39 18.72 13.77 7.13
C LEU A 39 19.66 12.64 6.72
N ASP A 40 20.52 12.23 7.64
CA ASP A 40 21.30 11.01 7.47
C ASP A 40 20.42 9.77 7.73
N LEU A 41 19.99 9.15 6.64
CA LEU A 41 19.10 7.97 6.66
C LEU A 41 19.78 6.72 7.26
N ASN A 42 21.11 6.71 7.39
CA ASN A 42 21.82 5.61 8.03
C ASN A 42 21.75 5.68 9.57
N LEU A 43 21.51 6.89 10.11
CA LEU A 43 21.51 7.13 11.55
C LEU A 43 20.09 7.32 12.11
N THR A 44 19.10 7.61 11.27
CA THR A 44 17.75 7.93 11.71
C THR A 44 16.74 6.95 11.12
N PRO A 45 16.07 6.15 11.96
CA PRO A 45 15.03 5.25 11.47
C PRO A 45 13.85 6.06 10.90
N ILE A 46 13.43 5.71 9.68
CA ILE A 46 12.25 6.29 9.03
C ILE A 46 11.00 5.53 9.43
N VAL A 47 11.12 4.19 9.57
CA VAL A 47 10.01 3.33 9.97
C VAL A 47 9.75 3.50 11.47
N ILE A 48 8.49 3.66 11.83
CA ILE A 48 8.02 3.75 13.20
C ILE A 48 7.44 2.38 13.57
N GLY A 49 8.19 1.61 14.38
CA GLY A 49 7.79 0.27 14.79
C GLY A 49 7.12 0.21 16.17
N ASP A 50 7.06 1.33 16.88
CA ASP A 50 6.49 1.48 18.22
C ASP A 50 5.23 2.35 18.25
N ALA A 51 4.61 2.59 17.09
CA ALA A 51 3.34 3.29 17.00
C ALA A 51 2.19 2.41 17.52
N GLU A 52 1.21 3.04 18.15
CA GLU A 52 -0.10 2.46 18.38
C GLU A 52 -0.91 2.62 17.10
N VAL A 53 -1.29 1.50 16.47
CA VAL A 53 -2.01 1.46 15.19
C VAL A 53 -3.27 0.64 15.36
N ASN A 54 -4.40 1.26 15.02
CA ASN A 54 -5.71 0.62 15.09
C ASN A 54 -6.48 0.81 13.79
N ILE A 55 -7.26 -0.18 13.40
CA ILE A 55 -8.25 -0.04 12.34
C ILE A 55 -9.65 -0.16 12.95
N VAL A 56 -10.50 0.79 12.63
CA VAL A 56 -11.88 0.85 13.13
C VAL A 56 -12.82 0.54 11.98
N ASP A 57 -13.71 -0.42 12.18
CA ASP A 57 -14.87 -0.61 11.31
C ASP A 57 -15.91 0.43 11.66
N ASP A 58 -16.12 1.41 10.79
CA ASP A 58 -17.00 2.56 11.04
C ASP A 58 -18.48 2.16 11.16
N VAL A 59 -18.86 0.97 10.69
CA VAL A 59 -20.24 0.47 10.79
C VAL A 59 -20.52 -0.11 12.17
N SER A 60 -19.62 -0.95 12.68
CA SER A 60 -19.77 -1.58 13.99
C SER A 60 -19.20 -0.73 15.14
N GLY A 61 -18.29 0.21 14.83
CA GLY A 61 -17.51 0.94 15.82
C GLY A 61 -16.44 0.10 16.50
N THR A 62 -16.19 -1.12 16.02
CA THR A 62 -15.19 -2.01 16.61
C THR A 62 -13.80 -1.59 16.17
N SER A 63 -12.88 -1.50 17.12
CA SER A 63 -11.48 -1.18 16.90
C SER A 63 -10.62 -2.45 17.01
N PHE A 64 -9.75 -2.65 16.04
CA PHE A 64 -8.85 -3.80 15.92
C PHE A 64 -7.40 -3.30 15.96
N PRO A 65 -6.60 -3.70 16.95
CA PRO A 65 -5.20 -3.32 17.03
C PRO A 65 -4.38 -4.02 15.96
N LEU A 66 -3.39 -3.30 15.41
CA LEU A 66 -2.41 -3.86 14.50
C LEU A 66 -1.07 -4.02 15.22
N THR A 67 -0.42 -5.13 14.98
CA THR A 67 0.88 -5.48 15.57
C THR A 67 1.99 -5.23 14.55
N PHE A 68 3.12 -4.69 15.02
CA PHE A 68 4.29 -4.48 14.17
C PHE A 68 4.99 -5.79 13.86
N HIS A 69 5.24 -6.01 12.57
CA HIS A 69 6.01 -7.12 12.04
C HIS A 69 7.36 -6.62 11.54
N THR A 70 8.44 -7.23 12.02
CA THR A 70 9.80 -6.93 11.57
C THR A 70 10.22 -7.93 10.50
N GLY A 71 10.42 -7.46 9.29
CA GLY A 71 10.94 -8.27 8.19
C GLY A 71 12.46 -8.33 8.13
N GLN A 72 12.97 -8.92 7.05
CA GLN A 72 14.42 -9.05 6.84
C GLN A 72 15.11 -7.73 6.47
N ASP A 73 14.36 -6.79 5.93
CA ASP A 73 14.82 -5.45 5.58
C ASP A 73 13.73 -4.40 5.91
N LEU A 74 14.09 -3.12 5.82
CA LEU A 74 13.18 -2.02 6.15
C LEU A 74 11.93 -1.96 5.25
N SER A 75 12.00 -2.50 4.04
CA SER A 75 10.88 -2.51 3.09
C SER A 75 9.82 -3.56 3.46
N THR A 76 10.20 -4.55 4.26
CA THR A 76 9.34 -5.63 4.73
C THR A 76 8.80 -5.42 6.14
N ASN A 77 9.04 -4.25 6.74
CA ASN A 77 8.47 -3.87 8.04
C ASN A 77 7.07 -3.27 7.85
N TYR A 78 6.07 -3.81 8.55
CA TYR A 78 4.68 -3.37 8.45
C TYR A 78 3.89 -3.70 9.70
N TYR A 79 2.67 -3.17 9.79
CA TYR A 79 1.67 -3.51 10.79
C TYR A 79 0.62 -4.41 10.17
N GLU A 80 0.15 -5.39 10.94
CA GLU A 80 -0.88 -6.33 10.55
C GLU A 80 -1.82 -6.68 11.71
N HIS A 81 -3.04 -7.09 11.40
CA HIS A 81 -3.94 -7.68 12.37
C HIS A 81 -3.68 -9.18 12.48
N ILE A 82 -3.33 -9.64 13.69
CA ILE A 82 -3.00 -11.05 13.94
C ILE A 82 -4.26 -11.90 14.22
N GLY A 83 -5.38 -11.25 14.59
CA GLY A 83 -6.64 -11.94 14.89
C GLY A 83 -7.32 -12.50 13.64
N GLU A 84 -8.23 -13.46 13.85
CA GLU A 84 -9.11 -14.01 12.81
C GLU A 84 -10.47 -13.29 12.73
N ASP A 85 -10.68 -12.30 13.59
CA ASP A 85 -11.93 -11.58 13.82
C ASP A 85 -12.12 -10.35 12.95
N LEU A 86 -11.13 -10.03 12.07
CA LEU A 86 -11.20 -8.94 11.11
C LEU A 86 -10.91 -9.45 9.70
N THR A 87 -11.93 -9.39 8.86
CA THR A 87 -11.81 -9.56 7.40
C THR A 87 -12.38 -8.32 6.72
N ILE A 88 -11.66 -7.75 5.78
CA ILE A 88 -12.11 -6.56 5.06
C ILE A 88 -13.29 -6.89 4.15
N GLU A 89 -14.40 -6.19 4.34
CA GLU A 89 -15.63 -6.42 3.58
C GLU A 89 -15.81 -5.38 2.46
N PRO A 90 -16.26 -5.82 1.26
CA PRO A 90 -16.62 -4.90 0.19
C PRO A 90 -17.72 -3.92 0.60
N GLY A 91 -17.58 -2.65 0.22
CA GLY A 91 -18.55 -1.60 0.47
C GLY A 91 -18.51 -1.02 1.88
N ARG A 92 -17.70 -1.55 2.79
CA ARG A 92 -17.54 -1.00 4.15
C ARG A 92 -16.52 0.13 4.20
N THR A 93 -16.69 0.98 5.18
CA THR A 93 -15.78 2.09 5.50
C THR A 93 -14.98 1.75 6.74
N TYR A 94 -13.68 1.98 6.64
CA TYR A 94 -12.73 1.76 7.72
C TYR A 94 -11.92 3.02 7.97
N THR A 95 -11.65 3.29 9.24
CA THR A 95 -10.76 4.37 9.70
C THR A 95 -9.51 3.78 10.31
N LEU A 96 -8.35 4.15 9.79
CA LEU A 96 -7.06 3.85 10.38
C LEU A 96 -6.68 4.99 11.33
N GLU A 97 -6.32 4.65 12.55
CA GLU A 97 -5.86 5.57 13.59
C GLU A 97 -4.43 5.20 13.98
N VAL A 98 -3.55 6.19 14.00
CA VAL A 98 -2.14 6.01 14.33
C VAL A 98 -1.71 7.04 15.35
N SER A 99 -1.10 6.60 16.43
CA SER A 99 -0.51 7.41 17.48
C SER A 99 0.96 7.03 17.64
N ALA A 100 1.86 8.00 17.59
CA ALA A 100 3.30 7.76 17.68
C ALA A 100 4.03 8.94 18.32
N GLN A 101 5.18 8.65 18.94
CA GLN A 101 6.10 9.68 19.44
C GLN A 101 7.21 9.93 18.41
N ILE A 102 7.30 11.15 17.89
CA ILE A 102 8.36 11.56 16.95
C ILE A 102 9.06 12.79 17.51
N ASP A 103 10.38 12.71 17.65
CA ASP A 103 11.21 13.82 18.17
C ASP A 103 10.68 14.39 19.51
N GLY A 104 10.24 13.50 20.40
CA GLY A 104 9.67 13.85 21.70
C GLY A 104 8.26 14.45 21.68
N ARG A 105 7.61 14.47 20.52
CA ARG A 105 6.23 14.93 20.36
C ARG A 105 5.29 13.76 20.15
N GLN A 106 4.19 13.73 20.90
CA GLN A 106 3.10 12.80 20.65
C GLN A 106 2.28 13.33 19.47
N LEU A 107 2.20 12.52 18.41
CA LEU A 107 1.46 12.82 17.21
C LEU A 107 0.33 11.80 17.02
N PHE A 108 -0.77 12.26 16.46
CA PHE A 108 -1.91 11.45 16.10
C PHE A 108 -2.33 11.77 14.67
N THR A 109 -2.68 10.73 13.91
CA THR A 109 -3.28 10.88 12.59
C THR A 109 -4.36 9.83 12.38
N ARG A 110 -5.30 10.14 11.50
CA ARG A 110 -6.33 9.20 11.06
C ARG A 110 -6.61 9.37 9.58
N ALA A 111 -6.99 8.27 8.94
CA ALA A 111 -7.39 8.24 7.54
C ALA A 111 -8.57 7.30 7.37
N THR A 112 -9.58 7.74 6.65
CA THR A 112 -10.80 6.94 6.39
C THR A 112 -10.85 6.57 4.92
N THR A 113 -11.21 5.32 4.63
CA THR A 113 -11.41 4.84 3.27
C THR A 113 -12.62 3.93 3.19
N THR A 114 -13.31 3.98 2.05
CA THR A 114 -14.41 3.05 1.75
C THR A 114 -13.88 2.01 0.75
N VAL A 115 -14.00 0.75 1.13
CA VAL A 115 -13.62 -0.38 0.27
C VAL A 115 -14.60 -0.44 -0.90
N PRO A 116 -14.14 -0.60 -2.14
CA PRO A 116 -15.02 -0.74 -3.28
C PRO A 116 -16.06 -1.84 -3.08
N ALA A 117 -17.28 -1.59 -3.54
CA ALA A 117 -18.34 -2.60 -3.50
C ALA A 117 -17.95 -3.84 -4.32
N ALA A 118 -18.51 -4.99 -3.98
CA ALA A 118 -18.31 -6.22 -4.76
C ALA A 118 -18.78 -6.05 -6.22
N GLY A 119 -18.25 -6.87 -7.13
CA GLY A 119 -18.64 -6.88 -8.53
C GLY A 119 -17.50 -6.69 -9.52
N PHE A 120 -16.28 -6.34 -9.07
CA PHE A 120 -15.14 -6.36 -9.95
C PHE A 120 -14.75 -7.80 -10.28
N ARG A 121 -14.59 -8.07 -11.57
CA ARG A 121 -13.95 -9.30 -12.05
C ARG A 121 -13.32 -9.10 -13.42
N ILE A 122 -12.31 -9.90 -13.72
CA ILE A 122 -11.80 -10.07 -15.08
C ILE A 122 -12.76 -11.03 -15.79
N ALA A 123 -13.49 -10.52 -16.78
CA ALA A 123 -14.47 -11.31 -17.53
C ALA A 123 -13.78 -12.13 -18.63
N SER A 124 -12.77 -11.58 -19.28
CA SER A 124 -11.97 -12.32 -20.27
C SER A 124 -10.60 -11.67 -20.47
N ILE A 125 -9.65 -12.50 -20.93
CA ILE A 125 -8.33 -12.06 -21.40
C ILE A 125 -8.16 -12.64 -22.81
N SER A 126 -7.61 -11.85 -23.73
CA SER A 126 -7.48 -12.27 -25.16
C SER A 126 -6.50 -13.41 -25.37
N HIS A 127 -5.60 -13.69 -24.41
CA HIS A 127 -4.58 -14.73 -24.51
C HIS A 127 -4.45 -15.47 -23.18
N ASP A 128 -4.52 -16.78 -23.19
CA ASP A 128 -4.35 -17.62 -22.00
C ASP A 128 -2.87 -17.76 -21.60
N LEU A 129 -1.98 -17.64 -22.58
CA LEU A 129 -0.54 -17.72 -22.40
C LEU A 129 0.12 -16.60 -23.21
N LEU A 130 0.98 -15.83 -22.55
CA LEU A 130 1.82 -14.82 -23.17
C LEU A 130 3.27 -15.23 -23.00
N SER A 131 3.94 -15.53 -24.12
CA SER A 131 5.39 -15.61 -24.11
C SER A 131 5.96 -14.22 -24.28
N TYR A 132 6.84 -13.82 -23.37
CA TYR A 132 7.66 -12.63 -23.60
C TYR A 132 8.50 -12.86 -24.85
N ARG A 133 8.31 -12.00 -25.84
CA ARG A 133 9.17 -11.98 -27.02
C ARG A 133 9.83 -10.60 -27.06
N PRO A 134 11.15 -10.54 -27.18
CA PRO A 134 11.76 -9.29 -27.61
C PRO A 134 11.09 -8.89 -28.93
N ARG A 135 11.02 -7.60 -29.18
CA ARG A 135 10.43 -7.05 -30.39
C ARG A 135 10.88 -7.91 -31.59
N GLY A 136 9.93 -8.59 -32.21
CA GLY A 136 10.22 -9.47 -33.36
C GLY A 136 10.84 -8.68 -34.51
N GLU A 137 11.46 -9.37 -35.48
CA GLU A 137 12.02 -8.75 -36.67
C GLU A 137 10.97 -7.89 -37.37
N ASP A 138 9.68 -8.18 -37.20
CA ASP A 138 8.54 -7.46 -37.80
C ASP A 138 8.08 -6.27 -36.95
N GLY A 139 8.63 -6.07 -35.76
CA GLY A 139 8.30 -4.93 -34.88
C GLY A 139 6.88 -4.93 -34.33
N GLU A 140 6.13 -6.00 -34.47
CA GLU A 140 4.77 -6.12 -33.96
C GLU A 140 4.73 -6.43 -32.47
N PHE A 141 3.83 -5.75 -31.77
CA PHE A 141 3.49 -6.03 -30.38
C PHE A 141 2.21 -6.85 -30.35
N VAL A 142 2.15 -7.80 -29.42
CA VAL A 142 0.90 -8.51 -29.14
C VAL A 142 0.06 -7.68 -28.18
N ASP A 143 -1.07 -7.19 -28.66
CA ASP A 143 -2.03 -6.48 -27.82
C ASP A 143 -2.76 -7.46 -26.91
N VAL A 144 -2.64 -7.27 -25.60
CA VAL A 144 -3.42 -7.99 -24.60
C VAL A 144 -4.68 -7.21 -24.29
N LYS A 145 -5.84 -7.77 -24.63
CA LYS A 145 -7.13 -7.19 -24.29
C LYS A 145 -7.68 -7.85 -23.06
N VAL A 146 -7.95 -7.04 -22.05
CA VAL A 146 -8.57 -7.48 -20.78
C VAL A 146 -9.95 -6.85 -20.69
N GLN A 147 -10.98 -7.68 -20.60
CA GLN A 147 -12.34 -7.24 -20.35
C GLN A 147 -12.63 -7.36 -18.86
N ILE A 148 -13.07 -6.28 -18.26
CA ILE A 148 -13.40 -6.23 -16.82
C ILE A 148 -14.89 -5.89 -16.61
N GLU A 149 -15.49 -6.49 -15.61
CA GLU A 149 -16.71 -5.99 -15.00
C GLU A 149 -16.36 -5.08 -13.83
N ARG A 150 -17.05 -3.94 -13.75
CA ARG A 150 -16.70 -2.87 -12.79
C ARG A 150 -17.54 -3.00 -11.53
N SER A 151 -16.90 -2.75 -10.39
CA SER A 151 -17.62 -2.53 -9.13
C SER A 151 -18.46 -1.25 -9.20
N PRO A 152 -19.67 -1.24 -8.68
CA PRO A 152 -20.47 0.00 -8.58
C PRO A 152 -19.72 1.09 -7.79
N GLY A 153 -19.76 2.32 -8.27
CA GLY A 153 -19.14 3.47 -7.61
C GLY A 153 -17.61 3.57 -7.72
N THR A 154 -16.91 2.58 -8.29
CA THR A 154 -15.46 2.64 -8.50
C THR A 154 -15.15 3.42 -9.77
N THR A 155 -14.32 4.45 -9.64
CA THR A 155 -13.92 5.34 -10.75
C THR A 155 -12.54 5.03 -11.31
N PHE A 156 -11.73 4.26 -10.58
CA PHE A 156 -10.33 4.01 -10.90
C PHE A 156 -9.97 2.52 -10.70
N TYR A 157 -9.20 1.97 -11.63
CA TYR A 157 -8.63 0.61 -11.57
C TYR A 157 -7.16 0.67 -11.97
N LEU A 158 -6.31 -0.01 -11.22
CA LEU A 158 -4.92 -0.23 -11.56
C LEU A 158 -4.75 -1.70 -12.01
N LEU A 159 -4.26 -1.89 -13.22
CA LEU A 159 -3.92 -3.20 -13.77
C LEU A 159 -2.40 -3.33 -13.79
N THR A 160 -1.90 -4.40 -13.19
CA THR A 160 -0.47 -4.73 -13.19
C THR A 160 -0.28 -6.10 -13.83
N ALA A 161 0.63 -6.19 -14.78
CA ALA A 161 1.06 -7.46 -15.36
C ALA A 161 2.40 -7.85 -14.74
N VAL A 162 2.50 -9.08 -14.25
CA VAL A 162 3.71 -9.64 -13.68
C VAL A 162 4.08 -10.91 -14.43
N ALA A 163 5.34 -10.99 -14.92
CA ALA A 163 5.87 -12.21 -15.50
C ALA A 163 6.26 -13.17 -14.36
N MET A 164 5.58 -14.32 -14.27
CA MET A 164 5.81 -15.28 -13.18
C MET A 164 6.99 -16.20 -13.45
N ASP A 165 7.28 -16.50 -14.72
CA ASP A 165 8.30 -17.47 -15.15
C ASP A 165 9.38 -16.82 -16.03
N ALA A 166 9.83 -15.63 -15.66
CA ALA A 166 10.91 -14.98 -16.37
C ALA A 166 12.22 -15.76 -16.22
N SER A 167 12.76 -16.31 -17.31
CA SER A 167 14.08 -16.92 -17.37
C SER A 167 15.12 -15.94 -17.89
N VAL A 168 16.41 -16.25 -17.66
CA VAL A 168 17.53 -15.42 -18.19
C VAL A 168 17.52 -15.35 -19.73
N GLU A 169 16.88 -16.30 -20.39
CA GLU A 169 16.70 -16.33 -21.84
C GLU A 169 15.58 -15.41 -22.34
N SER A 170 14.85 -14.81 -21.41
CA SER A 170 13.70 -13.92 -21.70
C SER A 170 14.09 -12.43 -21.80
N PHE A 171 15.40 -12.10 -21.68
CA PHE A 171 15.91 -10.73 -21.73
C PHE A 171 17.02 -10.55 -22.75
#